data_db23224975645be596da821412636e87
#
_entry.id   db23224975645be596da821412636e87
#
_cell.length_a   1.000
_cell.length_b   1.000
_cell.length_c   1.000
_cell.angle_alpha   90.00
_cell.angle_beta   90.00
_cell.angle_gamma   90.00
#
_symmetry.space_group_name_H-M   'P 1'
#
loop_
_entity.id
_entity.type
_entity.pdbx_description
1 polymer ?
#
loop_
_entity_poly.entity_id
_entity_poly.type
_entity_poly.pdbx_seq_one_letter_code
_entity_poly.pdbx_strand_id
1 'polypeptide(L)'
;MEAKVSEILENILGLLALEGSFEVVEGTDEVVVTVEPNDPGRLIGFRGETLDALQLLVNQIVSRQSPDEFKRVVVDVAGWRKNKEADLERRAKTWAEEVLESKQSMELEPMPSWQRRIIHMIVSEIEGVESESVGEGKERHLEIRPVTESKKISKKEVTKTPVES
;
A
#
# COMPACT_ATOMS: atom_id res chain seq x y z
N MET A 1 9.98 8.29 -22.85
CA MET A 1 8.92 7.49 -22.19
C MET A 1 7.71 8.36 -21.84
N GLU A 2 7.90 9.56 -21.35
CA GLU A 2 6.89 10.52 -20.93
C GLU A 2 5.75 10.72 -21.95
N ALA A 3 6.06 11.07 -23.20
CA ALA A 3 5.04 11.28 -24.25
C ALA A 3 4.15 10.05 -24.49
N LYS A 4 4.71 8.84 -24.43
CA LYS A 4 3.93 7.59 -24.59
C LYS A 4 2.99 7.36 -23.41
N VAL A 5 3.45 7.61 -22.20
CA VAL A 5 2.64 7.48 -20.99
C VAL A 5 1.51 8.51 -21.00
N SER A 6 1.79 9.75 -21.42
CA SER A 6 0.78 10.81 -21.57
C SER A 6 -0.32 10.40 -22.55
N GLU A 7 0.04 9.92 -23.74
CA GLU A 7 -0.92 9.46 -24.76
C GLU A 7 -1.81 8.31 -24.24
N ILE A 8 -1.23 7.34 -23.54
CA ILE A 8 -1.95 6.21 -22.94
C ILE A 8 -2.96 6.72 -21.91
N LEU A 9 -2.54 7.64 -21.05
CA LEU A 9 -3.43 8.20 -20.02
C LEU A 9 -4.54 9.05 -20.59
N GLU A 10 -4.27 9.92 -21.57
CA GLU A 10 -5.29 10.69 -22.27
C GLU A 10 -6.36 9.78 -22.87
N ASN A 11 -5.95 8.70 -23.52
CA ASN A 11 -6.88 7.73 -24.11
C ASN A 11 -7.72 7.03 -23.03
N ILE A 12 -7.12 6.59 -21.93
CA ILE A 12 -7.84 5.89 -20.85
C ILE A 12 -8.80 6.85 -20.14
N LEU A 13 -8.35 8.04 -19.76
CA LEU A 13 -9.18 9.04 -19.09
C LEU A 13 -10.33 9.50 -19.98
N GLY A 14 -10.06 9.68 -21.28
CA GLY A 14 -11.09 9.99 -22.29
C GLY A 14 -12.16 8.90 -22.41
N LEU A 15 -11.77 7.62 -22.47
CA LEU A 15 -12.71 6.49 -22.49
C LEU A 15 -13.55 6.37 -21.21
N LEU A 16 -12.98 6.76 -20.07
CA LEU A 16 -13.69 6.77 -18.78
C LEU A 16 -14.56 8.02 -18.59
N ALA A 17 -14.53 8.97 -19.55
CA ALA A 17 -15.17 10.27 -19.45
C ALA A 17 -14.81 10.99 -18.12
N LEU A 18 -13.54 10.94 -17.77
CA LEU A 18 -12.97 11.63 -16.61
C LEU A 18 -12.22 12.87 -17.08
N GLU A 19 -12.65 14.01 -16.58
CA GLU A 19 -12.01 15.29 -16.82
C GLU A 19 -11.02 15.59 -15.68
N GLY A 20 -9.91 16.21 -16.02
CA GLY A 20 -8.88 16.61 -15.07
C GLY A 20 -7.55 16.88 -15.76
N SER A 21 -6.58 17.30 -15.00
CA SER A 21 -5.19 17.47 -15.45
C SER A 21 -4.34 16.31 -14.96
N PHE A 22 -3.25 16.06 -15.63
CA PHE A 22 -2.21 15.16 -15.15
C PHE A 22 -0.82 15.68 -15.51
N GLU A 23 0.14 15.30 -14.72
CA GLU A 23 1.56 15.57 -14.94
C GLU A 23 2.30 14.25 -15.00
N VAL A 24 3.24 14.13 -15.94
CA VAL A 24 4.09 12.96 -16.09
C VAL A 24 5.53 13.40 -15.89
N VAL A 25 6.22 12.77 -14.96
CA VAL A 25 7.63 13.04 -14.66
C VAL A 25 8.43 11.76 -14.85
N GLU A 26 9.37 11.78 -15.80
CA GLU A 26 10.26 10.65 -16.04
C GLU A 26 11.48 10.73 -15.13
N GLY A 27 11.58 9.77 -14.21
CA GLY A 27 12.76 9.57 -13.36
C GLY A 27 13.76 8.59 -13.97
N THR A 28 14.80 8.26 -13.18
CA THR A 28 15.85 7.30 -13.61
C THR A 28 15.27 5.89 -13.78
N ASP A 29 14.52 5.41 -12.81
CA ASP A 29 14.06 4.02 -12.73
C ASP A 29 12.55 3.86 -12.96
N GLU A 30 11.80 4.95 -12.80
CA GLU A 30 10.35 4.96 -12.90
C GLU A 30 9.82 6.24 -13.53
N VAL A 31 8.57 6.18 -14.00
CA VAL A 31 7.80 7.33 -14.48
C VAL A 31 6.67 7.57 -13.48
N VAL A 32 6.67 8.75 -12.87
CA VAL A 32 5.61 9.13 -11.92
C VAL A 32 4.56 9.95 -12.65
N VAL A 33 3.31 9.56 -12.46
CA VAL A 33 2.13 10.24 -13.00
C VAL A 33 1.29 10.73 -11.84
N THR A 34 1.07 12.04 -11.79
CA THR A 34 0.14 12.66 -10.84
C THR A 34 -1.12 13.08 -11.59
N VAL A 35 -2.26 12.52 -11.23
CA VAL A 35 -3.56 12.84 -11.84
C VAL A 35 -4.39 13.65 -10.85
N GLU A 36 -4.88 14.79 -11.32
CA GLU A 36 -5.79 15.69 -10.58
C GLU A 36 -7.15 15.73 -11.27
N PRO A 37 -7.99 14.71 -11.08
CA PRO A 37 -9.29 14.65 -11.74
C PRO A 37 -10.32 15.49 -10.99
N ASN A 38 -11.37 15.93 -11.70
CA ASN A 38 -12.50 16.64 -11.08
C ASN A 38 -13.27 15.76 -10.08
N ASP A 39 -13.28 14.45 -10.29
CA ASP A 39 -13.85 13.45 -9.36
C ASP A 39 -12.80 12.38 -9.02
N PRO A 40 -11.96 12.62 -7.99
CA PRO A 40 -10.94 11.67 -7.58
C PRO A 40 -11.52 10.32 -7.11
N GLY A 41 -12.72 10.33 -6.53
CA GLY A 41 -13.35 9.14 -5.99
C GLY A 41 -13.62 8.06 -7.05
N ARG A 42 -14.00 8.46 -8.26
CA ARG A 42 -14.22 7.52 -9.38
C ARG A 42 -12.93 6.86 -9.85
N LEU A 43 -11.83 7.60 -9.87
CA LEU A 43 -10.54 7.08 -10.32
C LEU A 43 -9.83 6.26 -9.24
N ILE A 44 -10.00 6.61 -7.97
CA ILE A 44 -9.50 5.85 -6.84
C ILE A 44 -10.31 4.56 -6.66
N GLY A 45 -11.64 4.65 -6.68
CA GLY A 45 -12.55 3.53 -6.48
C GLY A 45 -12.60 3.03 -5.04
N PHE A 46 -13.30 1.92 -4.83
CA PHE A 46 -13.41 1.32 -3.51
C PHE A 46 -12.03 0.85 -3.01
N ARG A 47 -11.59 1.40 -1.88
CA ARG A 47 -10.28 1.09 -1.24
C ARG A 47 -9.05 1.23 -2.15
N GLY A 48 -9.16 1.93 -3.29
CA GLY A 48 -8.08 2.11 -4.26
C GLY A 48 -8.03 1.05 -5.37
N GLU A 49 -9.03 0.16 -5.46
CA GLU A 49 -9.06 -0.92 -6.46
C GLU A 49 -9.03 -0.40 -7.90
N THR A 50 -9.73 0.69 -8.19
CA THR A 50 -9.73 1.29 -9.55
C THR A 50 -8.37 1.88 -9.89
N LEU A 51 -7.73 2.55 -8.95
CA LEU A 51 -6.38 3.11 -9.11
C LEU A 51 -5.34 2.00 -9.32
N ASP A 52 -5.43 0.90 -8.58
CA ASP A 52 -4.54 -0.25 -8.74
C ASP A 52 -4.74 -0.92 -10.11
N ALA A 53 -5.99 -1.04 -10.58
CA ALA A 53 -6.29 -1.55 -11.91
C ALA A 53 -5.78 -0.63 -13.02
N LEU A 54 -5.96 0.68 -12.89
CA LEU A 54 -5.41 1.67 -13.81
C LEU A 54 -3.90 1.58 -13.91
N GLN A 55 -3.21 1.55 -12.78
CA GLN A 55 -1.75 1.40 -12.73
C GLN A 55 -1.28 0.12 -13.41
N LEU A 56 -1.98 -1.01 -13.18
CA LEU A 56 -1.67 -2.27 -13.84
C LEU A 56 -1.83 -2.17 -15.36
N LEU A 57 -2.94 -1.61 -15.84
CA LEU A 57 -3.20 -1.44 -17.27
C LEU A 57 -2.16 -0.56 -17.94
N VAL A 58 -1.84 0.60 -17.36
CA VAL A 58 -0.81 1.51 -17.90
C VAL A 58 0.53 0.79 -18.02
N ASN A 59 0.96 0.09 -16.96
CA ASN A 59 2.21 -0.66 -16.97
C ASN A 59 2.22 -1.76 -18.03
N GLN A 60 1.12 -2.49 -18.22
CA GLN A 60 1.04 -3.53 -19.25
C GLN A 60 1.08 -2.97 -20.67
N ILE A 61 0.41 -1.84 -20.91
CA ILE A 61 0.43 -1.19 -22.23
C ILE A 61 1.84 -0.68 -22.54
N VAL A 62 2.47 0.03 -21.61
CA VAL A 62 3.84 0.55 -21.75
C VAL A 62 4.85 -0.59 -22.00
N SER A 63 4.78 -1.67 -21.23
CA SER A 63 5.64 -2.84 -21.39
C SER A 63 5.51 -3.51 -22.76
N ARG A 64 4.31 -3.54 -23.33
CA ARG A 64 4.07 -4.11 -24.68
C ARG A 64 4.51 -3.19 -25.80
N GLN A 65 4.34 -1.86 -25.63
CA GLN A 65 4.69 -0.87 -26.65
C GLN A 65 6.18 -0.52 -26.66
N SER A 66 6.89 -0.72 -25.55
CA SER A 66 8.30 -0.35 -25.39
C SER A 66 9.04 -1.35 -24.50
N PRO A 67 9.19 -2.62 -24.91
CA PRO A 67 9.81 -3.66 -24.08
C PRO A 67 11.27 -3.37 -23.73
N ASP A 68 12.03 -2.78 -24.65
CA ASP A 68 13.46 -2.51 -24.47
C ASP A 68 13.76 -1.29 -23.60
N GLU A 69 12.78 -0.38 -23.47
CA GLU A 69 12.90 0.87 -22.71
C GLU A 69 11.93 0.91 -21.51
N PHE A 70 11.44 -0.26 -21.08
CA PHE A 70 10.41 -0.31 -20.03
C PHE A 70 10.91 0.30 -18.73
N LYS A 71 10.20 1.32 -18.27
CA LYS A 71 10.25 1.85 -16.91
C LYS A 71 8.90 1.64 -16.25
N ARG A 72 8.95 1.33 -14.98
CA ARG A 72 7.72 1.18 -14.18
C ARG A 72 6.98 2.52 -14.11
N VAL A 73 5.69 2.50 -14.40
CA VAL A 73 4.82 3.68 -14.23
C VAL A 73 4.15 3.59 -12.86
N VAL A 74 4.25 4.66 -12.08
CA VAL A 74 3.57 4.84 -10.78
C VAL A 74 2.52 5.91 -10.97
N VAL A 75 1.26 5.55 -10.77
CA VAL A 75 0.12 6.47 -10.88
C VAL A 75 -0.35 6.86 -9.48
N ASP A 76 -0.37 8.16 -9.20
CA ASP A 76 -0.98 8.73 -8.01
C ASP A 76 -2.15 9.63 -8.38
N VAL A 77 -3.19 9.64 -7.58
CA VAL A 77 -4.39 10.45 -7.78
C VAL A 77 -4.56 11.35 -6.57
N ALA A 78 -4.39 12.66 -6.78
CA ALA A 78 -4.58 13.69 -5.76
C ALA A 78 -3.83 13.39 -4.43
N GLY A 79 -2.64 12.78 -4.49
CA GLY A 79 -1.87 12.41 -3.29
C GLY A 79 -2.50 11.30 -2.45
N TRP A 80 -3.45 10.54 -3.00
CA TRP A 80 -4.27 9.58 -2.24
C TRP A 80 -3.42 8.52 -1.53
N ARG A 81 -2.39 7.97 -2.18
CA ARG A 81 -1.55 6.92 -1.58
C ARG A 81 -0.85 7.42 -0.33
N LYS A 82 -0.22 8.59 -0.41
CA LYS A 82 0.47 9.23 0.72
C LYS A 82 -0.49 9.57 1.87
N ASN A 83 -1.65 10.14 1.54
CA ASN A 83 -2.66 10.47 2.53
C ASN A 83 -3.22 9.21 3.20
N LYS A 84 -3.42 8.13 2.42
CA LYS A 84 -3.89 6.85 2.95
C LYS A 84 -2.86 6.17 3.85
N GLU A 85 -1.58 6.25 3.51
CA GLU A 85 -0.48 5.75 4.32
C GLU A 85 -0.44 6.45 5.69
N ALA A 86 -0.47 7.78 5.70
CA ALA A 86 -0.49 8.55 6.94
C ALA A 86 -1.73 8.26 7.82
N ASP A 87 -2.90 8.05 7.20
CA ASP A 87 -4.10 7.65 7.93
C ASP A 87 -3.97 6.25 8.53
N LEU A 88 -3.42 5.29 7.77
CA LEU A 88 -3.17 3.94 8.26
C LEU A 88 -2.15 3.90 9.40
N GLU A 89 -1.08 4.70 9.33
CA GLU A 89 -0.10 4.83 10.41
C GLU A 89 -0.75 5.30 11.72
N ARG A 90 -1.55 6.35 11.62
CA ARG A 90 -2.28 6.88 12.79
C ARG A 90 -3.24 5.83 13.38
N ARG A 91 -4.05 5.19 12.53
CA ARG A 91 -5.02 4.18 12.95
C ARG A 91 -4.35 2.93 13.53
N ALA A 92 -3.23 2.48 12.94
CA ALA A 92 -2.49 1.33 13.44
C ALA A 92 -2.00 1.53 14.87
N LYS A 93 -1.53 2.75 15.22
CA LYS A 93 -1.15 3.09 16.59
C LYS A 93 -2.35 3.03 17.54
N THR A 94 -3.48 3.62 17.16
CA THR A 94 -4.71 3.57 17.97
C THR A 94 -5.18 2.14 18.19
N TRP A 95 -5.23 1.31 17.15
CA TRP A 95 -5.62 -0.10 17.28
C TRP A 95 -4.67 -0.90 18.18
N ALA A 96 -3.37 -0.65 18.08
CA ALA A 96 -2.39 -1.31 18.95
C ALA A 96 -2.58 -0.90 20.42
N GLU A 97 -2.86 0.38 20.71
CA GLU A 97 -3.18 0.89 22.04
C GLU A 97 -4.46 0.24 22.59
N GLU A 98 -5.53 0.16 21.80
CA GLU A 98 -6.78 -0.51 22.18
C GLU A 98 -6.58 -1.99 22.52
N VAL A 99 -5.74 -2.71 21.75
CA VAL A 99 -5.39 -4.12 22.02
C VAL A 99 -4.57 -4.24 23.31
N LEU A 100 -3.66 -3.30 23.57
CA LEU A 100 -2.88 -3.27 24.82
C LEU A 100 -3.75 -3.03 26.05
N GLU A 101 -4.73 -2.16 25.96
CA GLU A 101 -5.64 -1.82 27.05
C GLU A 101 -6.67 -2.93 27.31
N SER A 102 -7.32 -3.40 26.24
CA SER A 102 -8.37 -4.42 26.34
C SER A 102 -7.84 -5.82 26.62
N LYS A 103 -6.59 -6.11 26.27
CA LYS A 103 -5.97 -7.45 26.26
C LYS A 103 -6.70 -8.46 25.38
N GLN A 104 -7.48 -7.99 24.42
CA GLN A 104 -8.21 -8.81 23.45
C GLN A 104 -7.62 -8.63 22.05
N SER A 105 -7.68 -9.68 21.23
CA SER A 105 -7.32 -9.56 19.82
C SER A 105 -8.36 -8.73 19.05
N MET A 106 -7.89 -8.03 18.03
CA MET A 106 -8.70 -7.21 17.14
C MET A 106 -8.50 -7.66 15.69
N GLU A 107 -9.60 -8.05 15.05
CA GLU A 107 -9.62 -8.32 13.62
C GLU A 107 -9.92 -7.03 12.85
N LEU A 108 -9.08 -6.71 11.88
CA LEU A 108 -9.29 -5.55 11.01
C LEU A 108 -10.11 -5.95 9.78
N GLU A 109 -10.67 -4.96 9.09
CA GLU A 109 -11.36 -5.23 7.82
C GLU A 109 -10.39 -5.77 6.76
N PRO A 110 -10.88 -6.60 5.80
CA PRO A 110 -10.09 -7.02 4.65
C PRO A 110 -9.51 -5.83 3.88
N MET A 111 -8.23 -5.92 3.53
CA MET A 111 -7.54 -4.83 2.84
C MET A 111 -6.42 -5.35 1.92
N PRO A 112 -5.99 -4.54 0.92
CA PRO A 112 -4.88 -4.87 0.03
C PRO A 112 -3.57 -5.15 0.77
N SER A 113 -2.69 -5.91 0.14
CA SER A 113 -1.41 -6.35 0.75
C SER A 113 -0.51 -5.21 1.18
N TRP A 114 -0.46 -4.09 0.42
CA TRP A 114 0.34 -2.94 0.75
C TRP A 114 -0.14 -2.22 2.03
N GLN A 115 -1.47 -2.13 2.25
CA GLN A 115 -2.04 -1.58 3.48
C GLN A 115 -1.72 -2.48 4.69
N ARG A 116 -1.86 -3.81 4.53
CA ARG A 116 -1.51 -4.77 5.58
C ARG A 116 -0.03 -4.68 5.96
N ARG A 117 0.85 -4.45 4.98
CA ARG A 117 2.28 -4.27 5.23
C ARG A 117 2.57 -3.03 6.07
N ILE A 118 1.95 -1.88 5.77
CA ILE A 118 2.11 -0.64 6.53
C ILE A 118 1.71 -0.86 7.99
N ILE A 119 0.50 -1.38 8.22
CA ILE A 119 -0.01 -1.63 9.58
C ILE A 119 0.91 -2.61 10.32
N HIS A 120 1.35 -3.68 9.66
CA HIS A 120 2.24 -4.68 10.25
C HIS A 120 3.58 -4.06 10.69
N MET A 121 4.17 -3.18 9.87
CA MET A 121 5.40 -2.47 10.22
C MET A 121 5.21 -1.59 11.46
N ILE A 122 4.15 -0.79 11.50
CA ILE A 122 3.86 0.08 12.65
C ILE A 122 3.61 -0.72 13.93
N VAL A 123 2.79 -1.78 13.85
CA VAL A 123 2.49 -2.63 15.01
C VAL A 123 3.75 -3.35 15.51
N SER A 124 4.67 -3.72 14.61
CA SER A 124 5.93 -4.38 14.99
C SER A 124 6.89 -3.50 15.80
N GLU A 125 6.74 -2.16 15.73
CA GLU A 125 7.50 -1.19 16.52
C GLU A 125 6.93 -0.96 17.92
N ILE A 126 5.70 -1.44 18.17
CA ILE A 126 5.01 -1.25 19.45
C ILE A 126 5.18 -2.48 20.33
N GLU A 127 5.76 -2.30 21.50
CA GLU A 127 5.98 -3.40 22.45
C GLU A 127 4.65 -3.91 23.03
N GLY A 128 4.51 -5.23 23.13
CA GLY A 128 3.35 -5.87 23.75
C GLY A 128 2.21 -6.23 22.81
N VAL A 129 2.34 -5.94 21.52
CA VAL A 129 1.41 -6.36 20.47
C VAL A 129 2.14 -7.05 19.33
N GLU A 130 1.45 -7.91 18.62
CA GLU A 130 1.90 -8.51 17.37
C GLU A 130 0.75 -8.49 16.35
N SER A 131 1.07 -8.53 15.06
CA SER A 131 0.05 -8.64 14.01
C SER A 131 0.33 -9.82 13.10
N GLU A 132 -0.75 -10.45 12.65
CA GLU A 132 -0.70 -11.58 11.71
C GLU A 132 -1.69 -11.37 10.58
N SER A 133 -1.29 -11.74 9.34
CA SER A 133 -2.18 -11.66 8.18
C SER A 133 -2.93 -12.97 8.02
N VAL A 134 -4.25 -12.94 8.20
CA VAL A 134 -5.18 -14.07 8.22
C VAL A 134 -6.12 -14.02 7.02
N GLY A 135 -6.64 -15.18 6.59
CA GLY A 135 -7.58 -15.29 5.48
C GLY A 135 -6.91 -15.40 4.12
N GLU A 136 -7.72 -15.53 3.07
CA GLU A 136 -7.28 -15.70 1.69
C GLU A 136 -8.02 -14.77 0.74
N GLY A 137 -7.40 -14.47 -0.41
CA GLY A 137 -7.99 -13.68 -1.48
C GLY A 137 -8.51 -12.32 -1.00
N LYS A 138 -9.78 -12.04 -1.26
CA LYS A 138 -10.43 -10.77 -0.92
C LYS A 138 -10.77 -10.61 0.56
N GLU A 139 -10.88 -11.72 1.29
CA GLU A 139 -11.17 -11.73 2.73
C GLU A 139 -9.91 -11.62 3.60
N ARG A 140 -8.74 -11.50 2.97
CA ARG A 140 -7.48 -11.44 3.70
C ARG A 140 -7.32 -10.12 4.44
N HIS A 141 -7.12 -10.22 5.76
CA HIS A 141 -7.07 -9.11 6.71
C HIS A 141 -5.89 -9.25 7.68
N LEU A 142 -5.74 -8.29 8.59
CA LEU A 142 -4.81 -8.37 9.71
C LEU A 142 -5.58 -8.58 11.00
N GLU A 143 -5.04 -9.42 11.86
CA GLU A 143 -5.39 -9.55 13.26
C GLU A 143 -4.26 -8.98 14.12
N ILE A 144 -4.59 -8.08 15.06
CA ILE A 144 -3.66 -7.53 16.05
C ILE A 144 -3.95 -8.22 17.38
N ARG A 145 -2.90 -8.78 18.01
CA ARG A 145 -3.02 -9.55 19.25
C ARG A 145 -2.07 -9.02 20.33
N PRO A 146 -2.45 -9.13 21.62
CA PRO A 146 -1.49 -8.90 22.68
C PRO A 146 -0.45 -10.02 22.73
N VAL A 147 0.81 -9.67 22.92
CA VAL A 147 1.90 -10.67 23.11
C VAL A 147 1.74 -11.31 24.48
N THR A 148 1.46 -12.61 24.50
CA THR A 148 1.43 -13.39 25.74
C THR A 148 2.87 -13.63 26.27
N GLU A 149 3.05 -13.70 27.59
CA GLU A 149 4.38 -13.81 28.25
C GLU A 149 5.20 -15.00 27.77
N SER A 150 4.58 -16.06 27.30
CA SER A 150 5.26 -17.23 26.74
C SER A 150 6.10 -16.96 25.47
N LYS A 151 5.78 -15.92 24.69
CA LYS A 151 6.54 -15.53 23.48
C LYS A 151 7.66 -14.51 23.75
N LYS A 152 7.62 -13.81 24.89
CA LYS A 152 8.70 -12.88 25.28
C LYS A 152 10.04 -13.57 25.51
N ILE A 153 10.03 -14.84 25.90
CA ILE A 153 11.24 -15.62 26.21
C ILE A 153 11.98 -16.02 24.93
N SER A 154 11.26 -16.42 23.87
CA SER A 154 11.86 -16.87 22.61
C SER A 154 12.57 -15.75 21.82
N LYS A 155 12.11 -14.50 21.91
CA LYS A 155 12.73 -13.37 21.20
C LYS A 155 14.01 -12.85 21.87
N LYS A 156 14.18 -13.08 23.19
CA LYS A 156 15.40 -12.69 23.93
C LYS A 156 16.57 -13.67 23.79
N GLU A 157 16.30 -14.92 23.42
CA GLU A 157 17.35 -15.94 23.27
C GLU A 157 18.07 -15.90 21.91
N VAL A 158 17.42 -15.37 20.87
CA VAL A 158 18.02 -15.30 19.51
C VAL A 158 19.07 -14.18 19.38
N THR A 159 19.13 -13.22 20.31
CA THR A 159 20.08 -12.10 20.28
C THR A 159 21.33 -12.30 21.15
N LYS A 160 21.52 -13.49 21.73
CA LYS A 160 22.75 -13.84 22.52
C LYS A 160 23.41 -15.08 21.98
N THR A 161 24.05 -14.98 20.82
CA THR A 161 25.18 -15.88 20.51
C THR A 161 26.43 -15.02 20.43
N PRO A 162 27.38 -15.14 21.39
CA PRO A 162 28.69 -14.53 21.24
C PRO A 162 29.44 -15.31 20.17
N VAL A 163 29.97 -14.61 19.19
CA VAL A 163 31.02 -15.14 18.32
C VAL A 163 32.29 -15.13 19.17
N GLU A 164 32.67 -16.27 19.69
CA GLU A 164 34.02 -16.50 20.24
C GLU A 164 34.89 -17.16 19.17
N SER A 165 36.03 -16.52 18.95
CA SER A 165 37.34 -16.98 18.43
C SER A 165 37.40 -17.26 16.94
#